data_7fcf1f80c304aec5eed8e1667531de67
#
_entry.id   7fcf1f80c304aec5eed8e1667531de67
#
_cell.length_a   1.000
_cell.length_b   1.000
_cell.length_c   1.000
_cell.angle_alpha   90.00
_cell.angle_beta   90.00
_cell.angle_gamma   90.00
#
_symmetry.space_group_name_H-M   'P 1'
#
loop_
_entity.id
_entity.type
_entity.pdbx_description
1 polymer ?
#
loop_
_entity_poly.entity_id
_entity_poly.type
_entity_poly.pdbx_seq_one_letter_code
_entity_poly.pdbx_strand_id
1 'polypeptide(L)'
;MRISTAQRLTRLGMLATVMNCIYVSEIFRYVGMKTAVLTPFECGNMTKLFSKDRANKYFAHDMVVFFAGGTGHPYFSTDTATVLRAIEIEADGIYLAKAIDGVYDSDP
;
A
#
# COMPACT_ATOMS: atom_id res chain seq x y z
N MET A 1 7.25 12.18 23.76
CA MET A 1 5.91 12.54 23.22
C MET A 1 4.95 11.38 23.43
N ARG A 2 3.80 11.65 23.98
CA ARG A 2 2.80 10.61 24.24
C ARG A 2 1.87 10.48 23.03
N ILE A 3 1.72 9.25 22.54
CA ILE A 3 0.81 8.96 21.43
C ILE A 3 -0.58 8.68 21.98
N SER A 4 -1.61 9.30 21.39
CA SER A 4 -3.00 9.09 21.80
C SER A 4 -3.47 7.67 21.45
N THR A 5 -4.55 7.23 22.08
CA THR A 5 -5.16 5.93 21.75
C THR A 5 -5.63 5.90 20.31
N ALA A 6 -6.24 6.99 19.82
CA ALA A 6 -6.67 7.05 18.42
C ALA A 6 -5.51 6.86 17.45
N GLN A 7 -4.36 7.48 17.72
CA GLN A 7 -3.17 7.32 16.88
C GLN A 7 -2.63 5.89 16.91
N ARG A 8 -2.66 5.25 18.09
CA ARG A 8 -2.24 3.86 18.22
C ARG A 8 -3.13 2.92 17.40
N LEU A 9 -4.44 3.11 17.48
CA LEU A 9 -5.40 2.30 16.72
C LEU A 9 -5.21 2.48 15.22
N THR A 10 -4.97 3.71 14.77
CA THR A 10 -4.69 4.00 13.36
C THR A 10 -3.41 3.32 12.90
N ARG A 11 -2.36 3.35 13.73
CA ARG A 11 -1.10 2.67 13.41
C ARG A 11 -1.26 1.16 13.33
N LEU A 12 -2.07 0.58 14.21
CA LEU A 12 -2.39 -0.85 14.14
C LEU A 12 -3.12 -1.19 12.84
N GLY A 13 -4.03 -0.32 12.41
CA GLY A 13 -4.71 -0.47 11.14
C GLY A 13 -3.74 -0.44 9.96
N MET A 14 -2.76 0.46 9.98
CA MET A 14 -1.73 0.51 8.95
C MET A 14 -0.87 -0.77 8.94
N LEU A 15 -0.52 -1.29 10.09
CA LEU A 15 0.21 -2.56 10.19
C LEU A 15 -0.62 -3.72 9.67
N ALA A 16 -1.94 -3.70 9.89
CA ALA A 16 -2.83 -4.72 9.35
C ALA A 16 -2.83 -4.70 7.82
N THR A 17 -2.78 -3.52 7.19
CA THR A 17 -2.68 -3.44 5.73
C THR A 17 -1.35 -4.00 5.23
N VAL A 18 -0.28 -3.81 5.97
CA VAL A 18 1.02 -4.41 5.65
C VAL A 18 0.93 -5.93 5.67
N MET A 19 0.32 -6.50 6.71
CA MET A 19 0.13 -7.95 6.82
C MET A 19 -0.69 -8.49 5.65
N ASN A 20 -1.77 -7.81 5.28
CA ASN A 20 -2.60 -8.20 4.14
C ASN A 20 -1.81 -8.16 2.83
N CYS A 21 -1.01 -7.14 2.62
CA CYS A 21 -0.17 -7.03 1.43
C CYS A 21 0.86 -8.15 1.36
N ILE A 22 1.48 -8.49 2.48
CA ILE A 22 2.44 -9.59 2.54
C ILE A 22 1.73 -10.90 2.17
N TYR A 23 0.55 -11.13 2.71
CA TYR A 23 -0.22 -12.33 2.44
C TYR A 23 -0.57 -12.45 0.95
N VAL A 24 -1.09 -11.38 0.35
CA VAL A 24 -1.45 -11.36 -1.07
C VAL A 24 -0.19 -11.51 -1.93
N SER A 25 0.90 -10.86 -1.55
CA SER A 25 2.17 -10.98 -2.24
C SER A 25 2.65 -12.43 -2.30
N GLU A 26 2.54 -13.15 -1.18
CA GLU A 26 2.94 -14.56 -1.14
C GLU A 26 2.05 -15.43 -2.03
N ILE A 27 0.75 -15.13 -2.10
CA ILE A 27 -0.15 -15.83 -3.03
C ILE A 27 0.28 -15.60 -4.48
N PHE A 28 0.62 -14.37 -4.83
CA PHE A 28 1.10 -14.04 -6.18
C PHE A 28 2.40 -14.77 -6.49
N ARG A 29 3.31 -14.86 -5.53
CA ARG A 29 4.57 -15.60 -5.71
C ARG A 29 4.32 -17.08 -5.91
N TYR A 30 3.34 -17.62 -5.23
CA TYR A 30 2.99 -19.02 -5.35
C TYR A 30 2.57 -19.37 -6.79
N VAL A 31 1.89 -18.44 -7.48
CA VAL A 31 1.48 -18.66 -8.87
C VAL A 31 2.55 -18.20 -9.89
N GLY A 32 3.74 -17.90 -9.44
CA GLY A 32 4.89 -17.66 -10.32
C GLY A 32 5.20 -16.19 -10.61
N MET A 33 4.56 -15.25 -9.94
CA MET A 33 4.86 -13.83 -10.12
C MET A 33 5.97 -13.37 -9.19
N LYS A 34 6.78 -12.43 -9.66
CA LYS A 34 7.77 -11.78 -8.81
C LYS A 34 7.12 -10.58 -8.13
N THR A 35 7.25 -10.49 -6.82
CA THR A 35 6.60 -9.45 -6.04
C THR A 35 7.55 -8.78 -5.07
N ALA A 36 7.22 -7.56 -4.70
CA ALA A 36 7.87 -6.82 -3.62
C ALA A 36 6.82 -6.04 -2.85
N VAL A 37 7.02 -5.86 -1.55
CA VAL A 37 6.16 -5.05 -0.70
C VAL A 37 6.98 -3.88 -0.17
N LEU A 38 6.52 -2.66 -0.45
CA LEU A 38 7.17 -1.43 -0.01
C LEU A 38 6.31 -0.72 1.02
N THR A 39 6.96 -0.23 2.07
CA THR A 39 6.29 0.46 3.17
C THR A 39 6.95 1.80 3.43
N PRO A 40 6.22 2.78 3.98
CA PRO A 40 6.80 4.08 4.34
C PRO A 40 7.65 4.05 5.62
N PHE A 41 7.66 2.91 6.32
CA PHE A 41 8.44 2.71 7.54
C PHE A 41 9.01 1.30 7.53
N GLU A 42 10.05 1.06 8.31
CA GLU A 42 10.63 -0.28 8.40
C GLU A 42 9.68 -1.23 9.12
N CYS A 43 9.47 -2.41 8.53
CA CYS A 43 8.51 -3.38 9.03
C CYS A 43 8.97 -4.81 8.73
N GLY A 44 10.07 -5.22 9.34
CA GLY A 44 10.58 -6.58 9.24
C GLY A 44 11.29 -6.89 7.93
N ASN A 45 11.55 -8.18 7.72
CA ASN A 45 12.35 -8.65 6.59
C ASN A 45 11.52 -8.92 5.32
N MET A 46 10.22 -9.00 5.44
CA MET A 46 9.33 -9.31 4.32
C MET A 46 8.94 -8.07 3.51
N THR A 47 9.32 -6.90 3.99
CA THR A 47 9.05 -5.64 3.31
C THR A 47 10.34 -4.85 3.13
N LYS A 48 10.32 -3.86 2.24
CA LYS A 48 11.41 -2.92 2.05
C LYS A 48 10.88 -1.51 2.21
N LEU A 49 11.75 -0.63 2.67
CA LEU A 49 11.38 0.77 2.81
C LEU A 49 11.15 1.38 1.42
N PHE A 50 10.06 2.15 1.30
CA PHE A 50 9.72 2.79 0.04
C PHE A 50 10.78 3.81 -0.37
N SER A 51 11.16 3.78 -1.64
CA SER A 51 11.81 4.88 -2.33
C SER A 51 11.38 4.82 -3.79
N LYS A 52 11.36 5.97 -4.45
CA LYS A 52 11.03 6.04 -5.87
C LYS A 52 11.99 5.18 -6.69
N ASP A 53 13.27 5.27 -6.39
CA ASP A 53 14.30 4.52 -7.10
C ASP A 53 14.13 3.02 -6.92
N ARG A 54 13.80 2.59 -5.71
CA ARG A 54 13.57 1.17 -5.44
C ARG A 54 12.36 0.65 -6.18
N ALA A 55 11.26 1.40 -6.18
CA ALA A 55 10.05 1.03 -6.91
C ALA A 55 10.34 0.91 -8.41
N ASN A 56 11.00 1.89 -8.97
CA ASN A 56 11.35 1.90 -10.40
C ASN A 56 12.29 0.74 -10.77
N LYS A 57 13.21 0.41 -9.89
CA LYS A 57 14.09 -0.75 -10.08
C LYS A 57 13.28 -2.05 -10.18
N TYR A 58 12.31 -2.22 -9.29
CA TYR A 58 11.46 -3.41 -9.31
C TYR A 58 10.58 -3.45 -10.56
N PHE A 59 10.03 -2.32 -10.98
CA PHE A 59 9.24 -2.25 -12.21
C PHE A 59 10.08 -2.63 -13.43
N ALA A 60 11.35 -2.20 -13.45
CA ALA A 60 12.25 -2.56 -14.54
C ALA A 60 12.53 -4.07 -14.62
N HIS A 61 12.30 -4.80 -13.53
CA HIS A 61 12.43 -6.25 -13.46
C HIS A 61 11.11 -6.98 -13.61
N ASP A 62 10.07 -6.30 -14.09
CA ASP A 62 8.73 -6.86 -14.30
C ASP A 62 8.12 -7.42 -13.02
N MET A 63 8.35 -6.77 -11.91
CA MET A 63 7.81 -7.18 -10.62
C MET A 63 6.49 -6.48 -10.33
N VAL A 64 5.59 -7.18 -9.65
CA VAL A 64 4.39 -6.58 -9.05
C VAL A 64 4.80 -5.98 -7.71
N VAL A 65 4.56 -4.70 -7.53
CA VAL A 65 4.97 -3.99 -6.32
C VAL A 65 3.74 -3.61 -5.53
N PHE A 66 3.69 -4.04 -4.27
CA PHE A 66 2.63 -3.69 -3.34
C PHE A 66 3.10 -2.54 -2.47
N PHE A 67 2.28 -1.50 -2.36
CA PHE A 67 2.55 -0.38 -1.47
C PHE A 67 1.62 -0.49 -0.26
N ALA A 68 2.19 -0.71 0.90
CA ALA A 68 1.44 -0.97 2.11
C ALA A 68 1.74 0.07 3.17
N GLY A 69 0.85 0.24 4.14
CA GLY A 69 1.05 1.15 5.25
C GLY A 69 0.61 2.59 4.98
N GLY A 70 -0.06 2.84 3.87
CA GLY A 70 -0.55 4.17 3.52
C GLY A 70 0.58 5.18 3.33
N THR A 71 0.39 6.39 3.85
CA THR A 71 1.41 7.44 3.83
C THR A 71 2.40 7.31 4.98
N GLY A 72 2.12 6.44 5.96
CA GLY A 72 2.85 6.39 7.21
C GLY A 72 2.36 7.40 8.23
N HIS A 73 1.41 8.25 7.87
CA HIS A 73 0.84 9.27 8.74
C HIS A 73 -0.58 8.92 9.13
N PRO A 74 -0.92 8.93 10.44
CA PRO A 74 -2.19 8.37 10.92
C PRO A 74 -3.46 9.07 10.42
N TYR A 75 -3.36 10.30 9.97
CA TYR A 75 -4.53 11.11 9.63
C TYR A 75 -4.80 11.21 8.12
N PHE A 76 -4.02 10.54 7.29
CA PHE A 76 -4.25 10.55 5.85
C PHE A 76 -5.02 9.31 5.41
N SER A 77 -5.95 9.50 4.49
CA SER A 77 -6.76 8.41 3.97
C SER A 77 -5.97 7.51 3.03
N THR A 78 -6.48 6.29 2.83
CA THR A 78 -5.91 5.34 1.86
C THR A 78 -5.95 5.89 0.44
N ASP A 79 -7.01 6.62 0.08
CA ASP A 79 -7.10 7.21 -1.25
C ASP A 79 -6.03 8.27 -1.45
N THR A 80 -5.75 9.08 -0.43
CA THR A 80 -4.65 10.05 -0.47
C THR A 80 -3.32 9.35 -0.68
N ALA A 81 -3.08 8.25 0.02
CA ALA A 81 -1.86 7.47 -0.14
C ALA A 81 -1.72 6.93 -1.55
N THR A 82 -2.81 6.46 -2.14
CA THR A 82 -2.82 5.95 -3.51
C THR A 82 -2.39 7.04 -4.50
N VAL A 83 -2.95 8.24 -4.38
CA VAL A 83 -2.61 9.36 -5.25
C VAL A 83 -1.16 9.75 -5.09
N LEU A 84 -0.67 9.86 -3.85
CA LEU A 84 0.72 10.22 -3.59
C LEU A 84 1.69 9.22 -4.20
N ARG A 85 1.45 7.92 -4.01
CA ARG A 85 2.32 6.90 -4.58
C ARG A 85 2.29 6.90 -6.09
N ALA A 86 1.11 7.08 -6.69
CA ALA A 86 0.98 7.14 -8.14
C ALA A 86 1.79 8.29 -8.72
N ILE A 87 1.76 9.44 -8.09
CA ILE A 87 2.54 10.61 -8.52
C ILE A 87 4.04 10.33 -8.37
N GLU A 88 4.44 9.77 -7.22
CA GLU A 88 5.85 9.51 -6.94
C GLU A 88 6.48 8.52 -7.91
N ILE A 89 5.73 7.50 -8.34
CA ILE A 89 6.24 6.50 -9.28
C ILE A 89 5.92 6.83 -10.73
N GLU A 90 5.29 7.98 -10.99
CA GLU A 90 4.91 8.41 -12.33
C GLU A 90 4.03 7.39 -13.04
N ALA A 91 2.98 6.93 -12.33
CA ALA A 91 2.06 5.94 -12.87
C ALA A 91 1.26 6.51 -14.05
N ASP A 92 0.94 5.64 -15.01
CA ASP A 92 0.16 6.02 -16.19
C ASP A 92 -1.32 6.22 -15.88
N GLY A 93 -1.81 5.61 -14.82
CA GLY A 93 -3.21 5.72 -14.42
C GLY A 93 -3.44 5.17 -13.03
N ILE A 94 -4.63 5.44 -12.50
CA ILE A 94 -5.05 4.99 -11.18
C ILE A 94 -6.42 4.33 -11.30
N TYR A 95 -6.55 3.13 -10.73
CA TYR A 95 -7.82 2.42 -10.63
C TYR A 95 -8.10 2.19 -9.15
N LEU A 96 -9.26 2.66 -8.70
CA LEU A 96 -9.66 2.51 -7.29
C LEU A 96 -10.67 1.39 -7.17
N ALA A 97 -10.28 0.33 -6.45
CA ALA A 97 -11.17 -0.77 -6.11
C ALA A 97 -11.71 -0.53 -4.71
N LYS A 98 -13.01 -0.38 -4.59
CA LYS A 98 -13.64 -0.10 -3.30
C LYS A 98 -14.72 -1.13 -3.00
N ALA A 99 -14.82 -1.50 -1.73
CA ALA A 99 -15.89 -2.38 -1.26
C ALA A 99 -17.13 -1.53 -0.99
N ILE A 100 -18.02 -1.47 -1.97
CA ILE A 100 -19.31 -0.78 -1.82
C ILE A 100 -20.43 -1.77 -2.07
N ASP A 101 -21.63 -1.48 -1.54
CA ASP A 101 -22.77 -2.39 -1.60
C ASP A 101 -23.44 -2.44 -2.98
N GLY A 102 -22.79 -1.98 -3.98
CA GLY A 102 -23.31 -2.01 -5.32
C GLY A 102 -23.00 -0.73 -6.06
N VAL A 103 -23.48 -0.70 -7.29
CA VAL A 103 -23.36 0.47 -8.15
C VAL A 103 -24.67 1.21 -8.09
N TYR A 104 -24.62 2.49 -7.78
CA TYR A 104 -25.80 3.33 -7.68
C TYR A 104 -25.91 4.15 -8.95
N ASP A 105 -27.06 4.10 -9.60
CA ASP A 105 -27.33 4.89 -10.80
C ASP A 105 -27.51 6.36 -10.48
N SER A 106 -27.92 6.63 -9.27
CA SER A 106 -28.03 7.97 -8.75
C SER A 106 -27.38 7.99 -7.39
N ASP A 107 -26.98 9.13 -6.95
CA ASP A 107 -26.44 9.23 -5.61
C ASP A 107 -27.49 8.80 -4.60
N PRO A 108 -27.12 7.91 -3.75
CA PRO A 108 -28.00 7.50 -2.68
C PRO A 108 -28.29 8.65 -1.75
#